data_93a5f34241b035ec39edeeee607eaa9f
#
_entry.id   93a5f34241b035ec39edeeee607eaa9f
#
_cell.length_a   1.000
_cell.length_b   1.000
_cell.length_c   1.000
_cell.angle_alpha   90.00
_cell.angle_beta   90.00
_cell.angle_gamma   90.00
#
_symmetry.space_group_name_H-M   'P 1'
#
loop_
_entity.id
_entity.type
_entity.pdbx_description
1 polymer ?
#
loop_
_entity_poly.entity_id
_entity_poly.type
_entity_poly.pdbx_seq_one_letter_code
_entity_poly.pdbx_strand_id
1 'polypeptide(L)'
;SDYKTINNVIAIFSGLTAIILVLAPNTVANVFNVNYLSQADGSWINSTRVVAIVCVSLSLLASWARYIDEIYAQKVIMRFYSIMFLGFALSNFLGGVEASVPVHSVSVAFIAVLFVTSWMCWSNSRGIEPNTKSINTTNTVSLINNTQEDQDVFEANS
;
A
#
# COMPACT_ATOMS: atom_id res chain seq x y z
N SER A 1 2.60 -6.36 -11.07
CA SER A 1 1.31 -6.07 -10.46
C SER A 1 1.02 -4.58 -10.57
N ASP A 2 -0.18 -4.26 -10.91
CA ASP A 2 -0.59 -2.89 -11.10
C ASP A 2 -1.05 -2.24 -9.77
N TYR A 3 -1.20 -0.92 -9.81
CA TYR A 3 -1.62 -0.11 -8.65
C TYR A 3 -2.97 -0.56 -8.07
N LYS A 4 -3.96 -0.85 -8.90
CA LYS A 4 -5.30 -1.26 -8.46
C LYS A 4 -5.26 -2.64 -7.78
N THR A 5 -4.51 -3.56 -8.32
CA THR A 5 -4.34 -4.91 -7.76
C THR A 5 -3.67 -4.85 -6.38
N ILE A 6 -2.62 -4.06 -6.22
CA ILE A 6 -1.95 -3.89 -4.92
C ILE A 6 -2.90 -3.31 -3.88
N ASN A 7 -3.67 -2.27 -4.23
CA ASN A 7 -4.66 -1.70 -3.32
C ASN A 7 -5.76 -2.71 -2.93
N ASN A 8 -6.24 -3.52 -3.87
CA ASN A 8 -7.22 -4.58 -3.59
C ASN A 8 -6.66 -5.63 -2.61
N VAL A 9 -5.43 -6.08 -2.84
CA VAL A 9 -4.76 -7.04 -1.97
C VAL A 9 -4.58 -6.47 -0.56
N ILE A 10 -4.09 -5.25 -0.43
CA ILE A 10 -3.93 -4.58 0.86
C ILE A 10 -5.28 -4.42 1.57
N ALA A 11 -6.32 -4.01 0.87
CA ALA A 11 -7.65 -3.85 1.43
C ALA A 11 -8.21 -5.16 2.01
N ILE A 12 -8.10 -6.26 1.25
CA ILE A 12 -8.60 -7.56 1.66
C ILE A 12 -7.81 -8.10 2.84
N PHE A 13 -6.48 -8.14 2.77
CA PHE A 13 -5.64 -8.69 3.83
C PHE A 13 -5.72 -7.85 5.11
N SER A 14 -5.73 -6.53 5.02
CA SER A 14 -5.90 -5.66 6.20
C SER A 14 -7.26 -5.84 6.84
N GLY A 15 -8.33 -5.93 6.05
CA GLY A 15 -9.67 -6.17 6.55
C GLY A 15 -9.82 -7.52 7.25
N LEU A 16 -9.29 -8.59 6.66
CA LEU A 16 -9.28 -9.92 7.27
C LEU A 16 -8.45 -9.94 8.56
N THR A 17 -7.29 -9.31 8.57
CA THR A 17 -6.44 -9.19 9.76
C THR A 17 -7.19 -8.47 10.89
N ALA A 18 -7.87 -7.38 10.61
CA ALA A 18 -8.67 -6.66 11.59
C ALA A 18 -9.78 -7.54 12.18
N ILE A 19 -10.50 -8.29 11.36
CA ILE A 19 -11.55 -9.19 11.81
C ILE A 19 -10.99 -10.28 12.73
N ILE A 20 -9.88 -10.90 12.36
CA ILE A 20 -9.23 -11.95 13.15
C ILE A 20 -8.76 -11.39 14.51
N LEU A 21 -8.16 -10.21 14.52
CA LEU A 21 -7.69 -9.56 15.75
C LEU A 21 -8.82 -9.20 16.71
N VAL A 22 -9.98 -8.84 16.20
CA VAL A 22 -11.15 -8.51 17.01
C VAL A 22 -11.85 -9.77 17.54
N LEU A 23 -12.04 -10.79 16.69
CA LEU A 23 -12.80 -11.97 17.05
C LEU A 23 -11.97 -13.02 17.81
N ALA A 24 -10.69 -13.14 17.53
CA ALA A 24 -9.84 -14.19 18.09
C ALA A 24 -8.46 -13.65 18.56
N PRO A 25 -8.42 -12.63 19.46
CA PRO A 25 -7.15 -12.03 19.88
C PRO A 25 -6.24 -13.01 20.62
N ASN A 26 -6.80 -13.91 21.44
CA ASN A 26 -6.04 -14.90 22.18
C ASN A 26 -5.46 -16.01 21.28
N THR A 27 -6.16 -16.38 20.23
CA THR A 27 -5.64 -17.33 19.23
C THR A 27 -4.43 -16.74 18.51
N VAL A 28 -4.49 -15.46 18.12
CA VAL A 28 -3.36 -14.75 17.54
C VAL A 28 -2.19 -14.67 18.52
N ALA A 29 -2.46 -14.36 19.79
CA ALA A 29 -1.46 -14.33 20.84
C ALA A 29 -0.72 -15.67 20.96
N ASN A 30 -1.43 -16.78 20.93
CA ASN A 30 -0.85 -18.11 21.01
C ASN A 30 0.00 -18.45 19.77
N VAL A 31 -0.46 -18.08 18.59
CA VAL A 31 0.28 -18.30 17.33
C VAL A 31 1.59 -17.51 17.31
N PHE A 32 1.60 -16.28 17.79
CA PHE A 32 2.80 -15.41 17.86
C PHE A 32 3.58 -15.56 19.17
N ASN A 33 3.19 -16.51 20.04
CA ASN A 33 3.86 -16.78 21.31
C ASN A 33 3.96 -15.56 22.23
N VAL A 34 2.88 -14.81 22.35
CA VAL A 34 2.79 -13.62 23.22
C VAL A 34 2.85 -14.03 24.68
N ASN A 35 3.54 -13.25 25.50
CA ASN A 35 3.70 -13.51 26.93
C ASN A 35 2.35 -13.67 27.62
N TYR A 36 2.24 -14.74 28.45
CA TYR A 36 1.06 -15.04 29.24
C TYR A 36 0.62 -13.90 30.17
N LEU A 37 1.57 -13.17 30.74
CA LEU A 37 1.27 -12.02 31.59
C LEU A 37 0.57 -10.90 30.85
N SER A 38 0.97 -10.63 29.61
CA SER A 38 0.31 -9.64 28.74
C SER A 38 -1.11 -10.06 28.37
N GLN A 39 -1.37 -11.37 28.25
CA GLN A 39 -2.72 -11.88 28.04
C GLN A 39 -3.58 -11.79 29.30
N ALA A 40 -3.00 -12.07 30.47
CA ALA A 40 -3.71 -12.10 31.76
C ALA A 40 -4.10 -10.71 32.27
N ASP A 41 -3.26 -9.69 32.07
CA ASP A 41 -3.51 -8.30 32.52
C ASP A 41 -4.34 -7.47 31.50
N GLY A 42 -4.69 -8.05 30.35
CA GLY A 42 -5.47 -7.40 29.31
C GLY A 42 -4.70 -6.42 28.42
N SER A 43 -3.39 -6.25 28.62
CA SER A 43 -2.58 -5.35 27.78
C SER A 43 -2.52 -5.82 26.33
N TRP A 44 -2.51 -7.14 26.09
CA TRP A 44 -2.60 -7.73 24.77
C TRP A 44 -3.91 -7.34 24.05
N ILE A 45 -5.05 -7.43 24.72
CA ILE A 45 -6.35 -7.07 24.14
C ILE A 45 -6.38 -5.61 23.77
N ASN A 46 -5.82 -4.73 24.58
CA ASN A 46 -5.75 -3.31 24.28
C ASN A 46 -4.85 -3.03 23.07
N SER A 47 -3.70 -3.67 23.00
CA SER A 47 -2.79 -3.59 21.85
C SER A 47 -3.44 -4.10 20.56
N THR A 48 -4.16 -5.23 20.61
CA THR A 48 -4.87 -5.77 19.44
C THR A 48 -5.97 -4.84 18.95
N ARG A 49 -6.67 -4.15 19.84
CA ARG A 49 -7.67 -3.14 19.44
C ARG A 49 -7.05 -1.99 18.66
N VAL A 50 -5.91 -1.48 19.11
CA VAL A 50 -5.17 -0.41 18.41
C VAL A 50 -4.73 -0.89 17.03
N VAL A 51 -4.13 -2.07 16.94
CA VAL A 51 -3.70 -2.64 15.66
C VAL A 51 -4.90 -2.92 14.74
N ALA A 52 -6.02 -3.40 15.27
CA ALA A 52 -7.23 -3.62 14.50
C ALA A 52 -7.79 -2.30 13.90
N ILE A 53 -7.77 -1.21 14.66
CA ILE A 53 -8.17 0.12 14.16
C ILE A 53 -7.26 0.56 13.00
N VAL A 54 -5.95 0.38 13.14
CA VAL A 54 -4.99 0.69 12.07
C VAL A 54 -5.26 -0.17 10.83
N CYS A 55 -5.53 -1.46 10.99
CA CYS A 55 -5.84 -2.37 9.90
C CYS A 55 -7.15 -2.00 9.19
N VAL A 56 -8.21 -1.63 9.92
CA VAL A 56 -9.46 -1.15 9.33
C VAL A 56 -9.22 0.14 8.55
N SER A 57 -8.50 1.09 9.13
CA SER A 57 -8.18 2.36 8.48
C SER A 57 -7.38 2.15 7.19
N LEU A 58 -6.42 1.23 7.22
CA LEU A 58 -5.63 0.86 6.04
C LEU A 58 -6.48 0.19 4.96
N SER A 59 -7.39 -0.70 5.35
CA SER A 59 -8.33 -1.37 4.44
C SER A 59 -9.24 -0.35 3.73
N LEU A 60 -9.78 0.61 4.47
CA LEU A 60 -10.59 1.68 3.91
C LEU A 60 -9.80 2.59 2.98
N LEU A 61 -8.61 3.00 3.41
CA LEU A 61 -7.71 3.81 2.59
C LEU A 61 -7.39 3.12 1.26
N ALA A 62 -7.01 1.85 1.30
CA ALA A 62 -6.70 1.09 0.10
C ALA A 62 -7.93 0.89 -0.80
N SER A 63 -9.11 0.70 -0.22
CA SER A 63 -10.37 0.59 -0.96
C SER A 63 -10.72 1.87 -1.72
N TRP A 64 -10.41 3.03 -1.15
CA TRP A 64 -10.64 4.32 -1.80
C TRP A 64 -9.51 4.69 -2.76
N ALA A 65 -8.27 4.41 -2.36
CA ALA A 65 -7.08 4.74 -3.14
C ALA A 65 -7.06 4.07 -4.52
N ARG A 66 -7.67 2.91 -4.67
CA ARG A 66 -7.74 2.20 -5.97
C ARG A 66 -8.47 2.98 -7.07
N TYR A 67 -9.29 3.97 -6.70
CA TYR A 67 -10.03 4.82 -7.65
C TYR A 67 -9.30 6.11 -8.00
N ILE A 68 -8.13 6.36 -7.41
CA ILE A 68 -7.34 7.54 -7.71
C ILE A 68 -6.59 7.32 -9.03
N ASP A 69 -6.86 8.18 -9.99
CA ASP A 69 -6.25 8.10 -11.33
C ASP A 69 -5.05 9.05 -11.48
N GLU A 70 -4.89 10.01 -10.56
CA GLU A 70 -3.77 10.94 -10.58
C GLU A 70 -2.44 10.24 -10.26
N ILE A 71 -1.50 10.32 -11.19
CA ILE A 71 -0.21 9.61 -11.13
C ILE A 71 0.63 10.01 -9.92
N TYR A 72 0.69 11.29 -9.60
CA TYR A 72 1.44 11.76 -8.44
C TYR A 72 0.88 11.22 -7.13
N ALA A 73 -0.45 11.25 -6.98
CA ALA A 73 -1.13 10.69 -5.81
C ALA A 73 -0.90 9.18 -5.69
N GLN A 74 -0.96 8.44 -6.79
CA GLN A 74 -0.64 7.01 -6.81
C GLN A 74 0.78 6.72 -6.32
N LYS A 75 1.77 7.49 -6.78
CA LYS A 75 3.17 7.36 -6.32
C LYS A 75 3.31 7.63 -4.83
N VAL A 76 2.68 8.68 -4.32
CA VAL A 76 2.71 9.02 -2.90
C VAL A 76 2.11 7.90 -2.05
N ILE A 77 0.97 7.37 -2.45
CA ILE A 77 0.29 6.28 -1.75
C ILE A 77 1.15 5.01 -1.71
N MET A 78 1.75 4.63 -2.84
CA MET A 78 2.63 3.45 -2.89
C MET A 78 3.88 3.62 -2.03
N ARG A 79 4.47 4.80 -2.00
CA ARG A 79 5.61 5.11 -1.13
C ARG A 79 5.22 5.11 0.35
N PHE A 80 4.04 5.63 0.67
CA PHE A 80 3.49 5.57 2.03
C PHE A 80 3.33 4.12 2.49
N TYR A 81 2.72 3.26 1.69
CA TYR A 81 2.59 1.84 2.02
C TYR A 81 3.97 1.18 2.22
N SER A 82 4.92 1.47 1.36
CA SER A 82 6.27 0.92 1.48
C SER A 82 6.92 1.29 2.81
N ILE A 83 6.89 2.57 3.18
CA ILE A 83 7.47 3.06 4.43
C ILE A 83 6.75 2.46 5.63
N MET A 84 5.43 2.39 5.59
CA MET A 84 4.61 1.83 6.66
C MET A 84 4.90 0.34 6.89
N PHE A 85 4.92 -0.47 5.83
CA PHE A 85 5.23 -1.90 5.94
C PHE A 85 6.68 -2.15 6.35
N LEU A 86 7.61 -1.34 5.88
CA LEU A 86 9.00 -1.39 6.34
C LEU A 86 9.11 -1.06 7.82
N GLY A 87 8.41 -0.04 8.29
CA GLY A 87 8.34 0.33 9.71
C GLY A 87 7.79 -0.79 10.57
N PHE A 88 6.71 -1.45 10.15
CA PHE A 88 6.16 -2.61 10.86
C PHE A 88 7.14 -3.79 10.86
N ALA A 89 7.81 -4.07 9.75
CA ALA A 89 8.79 -5.15 9.67
C ALA A 89 9.97 -4.90 10.62
N LEU A 90 10.53 -3.70 10.61
CA LEU A 90 11.64 -3.31 11.49
C LEU A 90 11.22 -3.31 12.97
N SER A 91 10.03 -2.82 13.30
CA SER A 91 9.49 -2.84 14.66
C SER A 91 9.38 -4.26 15.21
N ASN A 92 8.86 -5.19 14.40
CA ASN A 92 8.74 -6.58 14.81
C ASN A 92 10.12 -7.26 14.93
N PHE A 93 11.04 -6.97 14.03
CA PHE A 93 12.39 -7.50 14.07
C PHE A 93 13.15 -7.01 15.31
N LEU A 94 13.15 -5.71 15.58
CA LEU A 94 13.81 -5.12 16.75
C LEU A 94 13.18 -5.60 18.06
N GLY A 95 11.86 -5.69 18.14
CA GLY A 95 11.17 -6.24 19.29
C GLY A 95 11.57 -7.68 19.60
N GLY A 96 11.78 -8.51 18.58
CA GLY A 96 12.28 -9.87 18.73
C GLY A 96 13.74 -9.91 19.23
N VAL A 97 14.59 -9.02 18.74
CA VAL A 97 16.00 -8.92 19.18
C VAL A 97 16.10 -8.42 20.62
N GLU A 98 15.37 -7.38 20.96
CA GLU A 98 15.36 -6.81 22.34
C GLU A 98 14.83 -7.78 23.39
N ALA A 99 13.82 -8.58 23.04
CA ALA A 99 13.24 -9.56 23.95
C ALA A 99 14.15 -10.77 24.22
N SER A 100 15.23 -10.95 23.48
CA SER A 100 16.17 -12.09 23.59
C SER A 100 15.49 -13.46 23.61
N VAL A 101 14.31 -13.56 22.98
CA VAL A 101 13.52 -14.78 22.88
C VAL A 101 13.80 -15.45 21.54
N PRO A 102 13.85 -16.81 21.47
CA PRO A 102 13.95 -17.49 20.18
C PRO A 102 12.82 -17.05 19.26
N VAL A 103 13.17 -16.54 18.08
CA VAL A 103 12.18 -16.03 17.13
C VAL A 103 11.33 -17.19 16.62
N HIS A 104 10.03 -17.13 16.83
CA HIS A 104 9.11 -18.15 16.36
C HIS A 104 9.05 -18.12 14.82
N SER A 105 8.95 -19.29 14.17
CA SER A 105 8.91 -19.41 12.71
C SER A 105 7.79 -18.58 12.07
N VAL A 106 6.63 -18.47 12.72
CA VAL A 106 5.50 -17.63 12.26
C VAL A 106 5.87 -16.15 12.28
N SER A 107 6.59 -15.68 13.29
CA SER A 107 7.04 -14.28 13.37
C SER A 107 8.05 -13.97 12.27
N VAL A 108 8.97 -14.87 11.97
CA VAL A 108 9.93 -14.73 10.85
C VAL A 108 9.20 -14.66 9.52
N ALA A 109 8.23 -15.54 9.28
CA ALA A 109 7.43 -15.54 8.07
C ALA A 109 6.63 -14.23 7.91
N PHE A 110 6.04 -13.73 9.00
CA PHE A 110 5.31 -12.48 9.01
C PHE A 110 6.20 -11.29 8.68
N ILE A 111 7.37 -11.18 9.28
CA ILE A 111 8.36 -10.14 9.00
C ILE A 111 8.79 -10.20 7.53
N ALA A 112 9.08 -11.40 7.01
CA ALA A 112 9.44 -11.59 5.61
C ALA A 112 8.33 -11.12 4.66
N VAL A 113 7.07 -11.43 4.94
CA VAL A 113 5.91 -10.95 4.16
C VAL A 113 5.81 -9.43 4.17
N LEU A 114 6.04 -8.78 5.31
CA LEU A 114 6.04 -7.33 5.42
C LEU A 114 7.16 -6.69 4.59
N PHE A 115 8.37 -7.24 4.60
CA PHE A 115 9.48 -6.77 3.76
C PHE A 115 9.18 -6.91 2.28
N VAL A 116 8.66 -8.07 1.86
CA VAL A 116 8.29 -8.31 0.46
C VAL A 116 7.20 -7.33 0.02
N THR A 117 6.19 -7.10 0.83
CA THR A 117 5.10 -6.15 0.54
C THR A 117 5.64 -4.72 0.42
N SER A 118 6.52 -4.31 1.32
CA SER A 118 7.21 -3.02 1.26
C SER A 118 7.99 -2.86 -0.06
N TRP A 119 8.76 -3.88 -0.42
CA TRP A 119 9.50 -3.89 -1.68
C TRP A 119 8.61 -3.80 -2.91
N MET A 120 7.51 -4.55 -2.93
CA MET A 120 6.54 -4.53 -4.03
C MET A 120 5.91 -3.14 -4.19
N CYS A 121 5.50 -2.49 -3.10
CA CYS A 121 4.95 -1.14 -3.13
C CYS A 121 5.97 -0.12 -3.64
N TRP A 122 7.21 -0.22 -3.20
CA TRP A 122 8.29 0.66 -3.66
C TRP A 122 8.58 0.49 -5.15
N SER A 123 8.70 -0.74 -5.60
CA SER A 123 8.93 -1.07 -7.01
C SER A 123 7.78 -0.58 -7.89
N ASN A 124 6.54 -0.76 -7.43
CA ASN A 124 5.38 -0.25 -8.14
C ASN A 124 5.40 1.28 -8.24
N SER A 125 5.79 1.99 -7.19
CA SER A 125 5.88 3.46 -7.20
C SER A 125 6.85 3.99 -8.26
N ARG A 126 7.92 3.23 -8.54
CA ARG A 126 8.89 3.58 -9.60
C ARG A 126 8.34 3.35 -11.01
N GLY A 127 7.49 2.34 -11.18
CA GLY A 127 6.89 1.99 -12.47
C GLY A 127 5.70 2.86 -12.88
N ILE A 128 5.20 3.71 -11.99
CA ILE A 128 4.11 4.64 -12.30
C ILE A 128 4.69 5.87 -13.01
N GLU A 129 4.52 5.93 -14.33
CA GLU A 129 4.97 7.05 -15.16
C GLU A 129 3.81 7.76 -15.85
N PRO A 130 3.92 9.08 -16.11
CA PRO A 130 2.94 9.78 -16.90
C PRO A 130 2.90 9.20 -18.31
N ASN A 131 1.71 9.00 -18.83
CA ASN A 131 1.50 8.44 -20.16
C ASN A 131 1.85 9.49 -21.21
N THR A 132 3.14 9.68 -21.47
CA THR A 132 3.68 10.67 -22.41
C THR A 132 3.20 10.49 -23.85
N LYS A 133 2.71 9.29 -24.19
CA LYS A 133 2.22 9.00 -25.54
C LYS A 133 0.95 9.78 -25.91
N SER A 134 0.05 10.03 -24.93
CA SER A 134 -1.18 10.77 -25.19
C SER A 134 -0.95 12.27 -25.40
N ILE A 135 0.03 12.84 -24.71
CA ILE A 135 0.36 14.27 -24.80
C ILE A 135 0.98 14.61 -26.16
N ASN A 136 1.87 13.74 -26.66
CA ASN A 136 2.49 13.97 -27.97
C ASN A 136 1.49 13.85 -29.11
N THR A 137 0.53 12.92 -29.03
CA THR A 137 -0.49 12.76 -30.09
C THR A 137 -1.43 13.96 -30.12
N THR A 138 -1.85 14.47 -28.96
CA THR A 138 -2.75 15.64 -28.89
C THR A 138 -2.06 16.90 -29.38
N ASN A 139 -0.79 17.11 -29.03
CA ASN A 139 -0.02 18.27 -29.52
C ASN A 139 0.27 18.20 -31.03
N THR A 140 0.52 17.01 -31.54
CA THR A 140 0.76 16.83 -32.98
C THR A 140 -0.52 17.07 -33.79
N VAL A 141 -1.66 16.58 -33.32
CA VAL A 141 -2.97 16.80 -33.98
C VAL A 141 -3.36 18.27 -33.93
N SER A 142 -3.15 18.98 -32.82
CA SER A 142 -3.45 20.40 -32.73
C SER A 142 -2.56 21.26 -33.62
N LEU A 143 -1.29 20.91 -33.78
CA LEU A 143 -0.37 21.60 -34.69
C LEU A 143 -0.76 21.40 -36.17
N ILE A 144 -1.15 20.19 -36.53
CA ILE A 144 -1.59 19.88 -37.90
C ILE A 144 -2.87 20.66 -38.25
N ASN A 145 -3.85 20.68 -37.34
CA ASN A 145 -5.09 21.41 -37.57
C ASN A 145 -4.87 22.93 -37.73
N ASN A 146 -4.03 23.52 -36.89
CA ASN A 146 -3.71 24.96 -36.99
C ASN A 146 -2.99 25.31 -38.31
N THR A 147 -2.10 24.44 -38.78
CA THR A 147 -1.37 24.64 -40.04
C THR A 147 -2.31 24.54 -41.25
N GLN A 148 -3.31 23.69 -41.18
CA GLN A 148 -4.28 23.49 -42.24
C GLN A 148 -5.27 24.67 -42.32
N GLU A 149 -5.68 25.21 -41.19
CA GLU A 149 -6.56 26.37 -41.11
C GLU A 149 -5.89 27.64 -41.66
N ASP A 150 -4.59 27.81 -41.39
CA ASP A 150 -3.78 28.93 -41.95
C ASP A 150 -3.59 28.82 -43.48
N GLN A 151 -3.48 27.62 -44.03
CA GLN A 151 -3.40 27.40 -45.48
C GLN A 151 -4.73 27.69 -46.18
N ASP A 152 -5.85 27.24 -45.60
CA ASP A 152 -7.19 27.47 -46.18
C ASP A 152 -7.54 28.98 -46.19
N VAL A 153 -7.10 29.75 -45.19
CA VAL A 153 -7.30 31.20 -45.15
C VAL A 153 -6.43 31.90 -46.19
N PHE A 154 -5.23 31.43 -46.48
CA PHE A 154 -4.34 32.01 -47.46
C PHE A 154 -4.85 31.77 -48.88
N GLU A 155 -5.36 30.59 -49.19
CA GLU A 155 -5.93 30.28 -50.50
C GLU A 155 -7.27 31.00 -50.78
N ALA A 156 -8.06 31.28 -49.74
CA ALA A 156 -9.33 32.01 -49.90
C ALA A 156 -9.15 33.51 -50.17
N ASN A 157 -7.97 34.06 -49.94
CA ASN A 157 -7.66 35.46 -50.13
C ASN A 157 -6.78 35.75 -51.38
N SER A 158 -6.48 34.74 -52.14
CA SER A 158 -5.76 34.83 -53.45
C SER A 158 -6.70 34.72 -54.65
#